data_810209ed9d1ade4a769881176031db7b
#
_entry.id   810209ed9d1ade4a769881176031db7b
#
_cell.length_a   1.000
_cell.length_b   1.000
_cell.length_c   1.000
_cell.angle_alpha   90.00
_cell.angle_beta   90.00
_cell.angle_gamma   90.00
#
_symmetry.space_group_name_H-M   'P 1'
#
loop_
_entity.id
_entity.type
_entity.pdbx_description
1 polymer ?
#
loop_
_entity_poly.entity_id
_entity_poly.type
_entity_poly.pdbx_seq_one_letter_code
_entity_poly.pdbx_strand_id
1 'polypeptide(L)'
;YREAGGHGTINLNSNSSRPQAIAELAEAGLTSLRVSLNSARPEVYERYYRPHGYTFGDVRQSIIEARSRGVHVAVNLLYFPGITDTEEEIEALIELFQSTGISLVQLRNLNIDPEFYPSLLEGISFGPSVGLNNFRKRIRRACPWITYGYFNPYLGDKADLGDTPMPGEWKPAPLEV
;
A
#
# COMPACT_ATOMS: atom_id res chain seq x y z
N TYR A 1 8.61 21.92 -12.29
CA TYR A 1 7.47 22.54 -11.60
C TYR A 1 7.91 23.27 -10.34
N ARG A 2 8.62 22.62 -9.42
CA ARG A 2 9.13 23.23 -8.17
C ARG A 2 10.15 24.33 -8.45
N GLU A 3 11.10 24.10 -9.34
CA GLU A 3 12.10 25.08 -9.79
C GLU A 3 11.48 26.35 -10.40
N ALA A 4 10.29 26.21 -10.99
CA ALA A 4 9.52 27.33 -11.52
C ALA A 4 8.61 28.00 -10.46
N GLY A 5 8.81 27.73 -9.16
CA GLY A 5 8.01 28.29 -8.07
C GLY A 5 6.61 27.67 -7.91
N GLY A 6 6.39 26.49 -8.47
CA GLY A 6 5.11 25.78 -8.36
C GLY A 6 4.85 25.27 -6.95
N HIS A 7 3.63 25.49 -6.46
CA HIS A 7 3.14 25.08 -5.14
C HIS A 7 2.05 24.04 -5.23
N GLY A 8 1.85 23.25 -4.16
CA GLY A 8 0.78 22.28 -4.03
C GLY A 8 1.23 20.82 -4.08
N THR A 9 0.27 19.91 -4.00
CA THR A 9 0.52 18.47 -3.99
C THR A 9 0.87 17.95 -5.38
N ILE A 10 2.02 17.27 -5.47
CA ILE A 10 2.39 16.47 -6.64
C ILE A 10 2.13 15.02 -6.31
N ASN A 11 1.18 14.39 -7.00
CA ASN A 11 0.80 13.00 -6.78
C ASN A 11 1.20 12.13 -7.96
N LEU A 12 1.82 10.99 -7.68
CA LEU A 12 2.12 9.94 -8.65
C LEU A 12 1.30 8.69 -8.36
N ASN A 13 0.58 8.18 -9.36
CA ASN A 13 0.00 6.83 -9.34
C ASN A 13 0.92 5.89 -10.11
N SER A 14 1.37 4.81 -9.48
CA SER A 14 2.36 3.92 -10.07
C SER A 14 2.21 2.49 -9.53
N ASN A 15 2.77 1.52 -10.26
CA ASN A 15 3.06 0.18 -9.74
C ASN A 15 4.32 0.17 -8.85
N SER A 16 5.03 1.29 -8.78
CA SER A 16 6.21 1.49 -7.91
C SER A 16 7.31 0.44 -8.10
N SER A 17 7.55 0.04 -9.35
CA SER A 17 8.51 -1.02 -9.71
C SER A 17 9.99 -0.61 -9.68
N ARG A 18 10.28 0.71 -9.50
CA ARG A 18 11.64 1.26 -9.62
C ARG A 18 12.00 2.10 -8.39
N PRO A 19 12.60 1.52 -7.34
CA PRO A 19 12.93 2.23 -6.09
C PRO A 19 13.78 3.47 -6.32
N GLN A 20 14.81 3.37 -7.15
CA GLN A 20 15.70 4.49 -7.46
C GLN A 20 14.94 5.67 -8.10
N ALA A 21 14.05 5.40 -9.05
CA ALA A 21 13.26 6.45 -9.68
C ALA A 21 12.28 7.11 -8.69
N ILE A 22 11.73 6.35 -7.75
CA ILE A 22 10.88 6.90 -6.69
C ILE A 22 11.69 7.82 -5.76
N ALA A 23 12.92 7.43 -5.41
CA ALA A 23 13.82 8.24 -4.61
C ALA A 23 14.13 9.58 -5.30
N GLU A 24 14.51 9.54 -6.58
CA GLU A 24 14.79 10.73 -7.39
C GLU A 24 13.56 11.66 -7.52
N LEU A 25 12.37 11.09 -7.72
CA LEU A 25 11.14 11.86 -7.77
C LEU A 25 10.79 12.51 -6.43
N ALA A 26 11.05 11.83 -5.32
CA ALA A 26 10.87 12.40 -3.98
C ALA A 26 11.80 13.60 -3.75
N GLU A 27 13.07 13.49 -4.14
CA GLU A 27 14.05 14.57 -4.09
C GLU A 27 13.66 15.75 -5.01
N ALA A 28 13.05 15.45 -6.16
CA ALA A 28 12.52 16.46 -7.09
C ALA A 28 11.19 17.12 -6.63
N GLY A 29 10.66 16.74 -5.46
CA GLY A 29 9.48 17.38 -4.87
C GLY A 29 8.17 16.64 -5.02
N LEU A 30 8.19 15.32 -5.26
CA LEU A 30 7.01 14.47 -5.13
C LEU A 30 6.53 14.51 -3.68
N THR A 31 5.23 14.76 -3.47
CA THR A 31 4.65 14.82 -2.12
C THR A 31 3.72 13.66 -1.81
N SER A 32 3.21 12.99 -2.82
CA SER A 32 2.27 11.88 -2.66
C SER A 32 2.52 10.77 -3.68
N LEU A 33 2.63 9.54 -3.22
CA LEU A 33 2.73 8.34 -4.04
C LEU A 33 1.52 7.45 -3.77
N ARG A 34 0.86 7.01 -4.83
CA ARG A 34 -0.20 6.02 -4.76
C ARG A 34 0.24 4.75 -5.46
N VAL A 35 0.37 3.68 -4.68
CA VAL A 35 0.82 2.37 -5.16
C VAL A 35 -0.40 1.50 -5.47
N SER A 36 -0.43 0.92 -6.67
CA SER A 36 -1.44 -0.08 -7.03
C SER A 36 -1.05 -1.45 -6.49
N LEU A 37 -1.94 -2.08 -5.75
CA LEU A 37 -1.68 -3.35 -5.09
C LEU A 37 -2.93 -4.25 -5.15
N ASN A 38 -2.72 -5.54 -5.45
CA ASN A 38 -3.77 -6.57 -5.33
C ASN A 38 -3.60 -7.42 -4.08
N SER A 39 -2.37 -7.61 -3.62
CA SER A 39 -2.01 -8.45 -2.49
C SER A 39 -0.66 -8.04 -1.93
N ALA A 40 -0.43 -8.30 -0.63
CA ALA A 40 0.87 -8.22 0.02
C ALA A 40 1.62 -9.56 0.03
N ARG A 41 1.00 -10.64 -0.42
CA ARG A 41 1.63 -11.95 -0.62
C ARG A 41 2.34 -11.96 -1.98
N PRO A 42 3.67 -12.18 -2.05
CA PRO A 42 4.43 -12.12 -3.30
C PRO A 42 3.86 -13.03 -4.39
N GLU A 43 3.48 -14.27 -4.05
CA GLU A 43 2.94 -15.22 -5.01
C GLU A 43 1.60 -14.79 -5.63
N VAL A 44 0.75 -14.09 -4.85
CA VAL A 44 -0.53 -13.56 -5.34
C VAL A 44 -0.30 -12.31 -6.18
N TYR A 45 0.62 -11.44 -5.74
CA TYR A 45 1.02 -10.25 -6.49
C TYR A 45 1.58 -10.62 -7.87
N GLU A 46 2.51 -11.56 -7.91
CA GLU A 46 3.20 -11.97 -9.14
C GLU A 46 2.28 -12.65 -10.14
N ARG A 47 1.33 -13.45 -9.68
CA ARG A 47 0.32 -14.06 -10.56
C ARG A 47 -0.54 -13.04 -11.27
N TYR A 48 -0.89 -11.95 -10.58
CA TYR A 48 -1.74 -10.90 -11.13
C TYR A 48 -0.96 -9.91 -12.00
N TYR A 49 0.12 -9.32 -11.46
CA TYR A 49 0.88 -8.29 -12.16
C TYR A 49 1.85 -8.83 -13.19
N ARG A 50 2.26 -10.09 -13.07
CA ARG A 50 3.26 -10.73 -13.94
C ARG A 50 4.48 -9.84 -14.13
N PRO A 51 5.18 -9.46 -13.07
CA PRO A 51 6.25 -8.48 -13.12
C PRO A 51 7.35 -8.91 -14.07
N HIS A 52 7.85 -7.98 -14.87
CA HIS A 52 8.96 -8.19 -15.78
C HIS A 52 10.09 -7.21 -15.43
N GLY A 53 11.23 -7.73 -15.03
CA GLY A 53 12.39 -6.92 -14.65
C GLY A 53 12.28 -6.22 -13.28
N TYR A 54 11.35 -6.62 -12.44
CA TYR A 54 11.21 -6.20 -11.05
C TYR A 54 10.47 -7.27 -10.22
N THR A 55 10.48 -7.14 -8.91
CA THR A 55 9.83 -8.04 -7.95
C THR A 55 8.87 -7.28 -7.05
N PHE A 56 8.08 -8.00 -6.25
CA PHE A 56 7.29 -7.38 -5.17
C PHE A 56 8.20 -6.70 -4.13
N GLY A 57 9.41 -7.23 -3.92
CA GLY A 57 10.43 -6.61 -3.08
C GLY A 57 10.82 -5.20 -3.52
N ASP A 58 10.91 -4.96 -4.84
CA ASP A 58 11.19 -3.63 -5.40
C ASP A 58 10.03 -2.66 -5.15
N VAL A 59 8.79 -3.14 -5.20
CA VAL A 59 7.61 -2.33 -4.85
C VAL A 59 7.66 -1.93 -3.37
N ARG A 60 7.95 -2.88 -2.48
CA ARG A 60 8.13 -2.61 -1.05
C ARG A 60 9.26 -1.59 -0.81
N GLN A 61 10.42 -1.77 -1.46
CA GLN A 61 11.54 -0.84 -1.36
C GLN A 61 11.16 0.56 -1.85
N SER A 62 10.42 0.66 -2.95
CA SER A 62 9.92 1.96 -3.45
C SER A 62 9.06 2.70 -2.44
N ILE A 63 8.22 1.99 -1.68
CA ILE A 63 7.41 2.57 -0.60
C ILE A 63 8.33 3.09 0.52
N ILE A 64 9.35 2.31 0.91
CA ILE A 64 10.32 2.71 1.93
C ILE A 64 11.10 3.94 1.48
N GLU A 65 11.56 3.99 0.24
CA GLU A 65 12.28 5.15 -0.34
C GLU A 65 11.41 6.42 -0.30
N ALA A 66 10.15 6.31 -0.70
CA ALA A 66 9.21 7.41 -0.65
C ALA A 66 8.98 7.90 0.80
N ARG A 67 8.69 6.97 1.71
CA ARG A 67 8.40 7.29 3.11
C ARG A 67 9.59 7.91 3.84
N SER A 68 10.81 7.37 3.66
CA SER A 68 12.03 7.91 4.28
C SER A 68 12.36 9.34 3.85
N ARG A 69 11.81 9.78 2.70
CA ARG A 69 11.94 11.16 2.18
C ARG A 69 10.71 12.04 2.47
N GLY A 70 9.82 11.60 3.36
CA GLY A 70 8.65 12.38 3.78
C GLY A 70 7.50 12.40 2.77
N VAL A 71 7.48 11.52 1.78
CA VAL A 71 6.38 11.40 0.82
C VAL A 71 5.20 10.67 1.48
N HIS A 72 4.01 11.23 1.36
CA HIS A 72 2.77 10.54 1.75
C HIS A 72 2.53 9.35 0.84
N VAL A 73 2.36 8.16 1.41
CA VAL A 73 2.11 6.95 0.61
C VAL A 73 0.74 6.39 0.88
N ALA A 74 -0.03 6.25 -0.19
CA ALA A 74 -1.33 5.59 -0.22
C ALA A 74 -1.26 4.30 -1.04
N VAL A 75 -2.05 3.31 -0.66
CA VAL A 75 -2.24 2.08 -1.43
C VAL A 75 -3.64 2.02 -2.02
N ASN A 76 -3.73 1.82 -3.34
CA ASN A 76 -4.94 1.35 -4.00
C ASN A 76 -4.95 -0.18 -3.91
N LEU A 77 -5.67 -0.70 -2.93
CA LEU A 77 -5.77 -2.14 -2.70
C LEU A 77 -7.01 -2.70 -3.41
N LEU A 78 -6.80 -3.65 -4.29
CA LEU A 78 -7.89 -4.42 -4.87
C LEU A 78 -8.48 -5.33 -3.78
N TYR A 79 -9.68 -4.98 -3.31
CA TYR A 79 -10.38 -5.81 -2.35
C TYR A 79 -11.27 -6.81 -3.09
N PHE A 80 -10.96 -8.10 -2.93
CA PHE A 80 -11.74 -9.20 -3.48
C PHE A 80 -12.11 -10.17 -2.33
N PRO A 81 -13.41 -10.33 -2.01
CA PRO A 81 -13.86 -11.23 -0.95
C PRO A 81 -13.38 -12.66 -1.18
N GLY A 82 -12.87 -13.30 -0.11
CA GLY A 82 -12.31 -14.66 -0.17
C GLY A 82 -10.85 -14.72 -0.65
N ILE A 83 -10.25 -13.58 -1.02
CA ILE A 83 -8.83 -13.45 -1.34
C ILE A 83 -8.20 -12.42 -0.42
N THR A 84 -8.63 -11.17 -0.51
CA THR A 84 -8.03 -10.06 0.26
C THR A 84 -8.36 -10.10 1.75
N ASP A 85 -9.47 -10.71 2.13
CA ASP A 85 -9.94 -10.81 3.52
C ASP A 85 -9.76 -12.22 4.12
N THR A 86 -8.73 -12.91 3.69
CA THR A 86 -8.26 -14.14 4.33
C THR A 86 -7.23 -13.83 5.43
N GLU A 87 -7.03 -14.77 6.34
CA GLU A 87 -6.10 -14.60 7.47
C GLU A 87 -4.69 -14.29 6.99
N GLU A 88 -4.19 -15.08 6.04
CA GLU A 88 -2.84 -14.98 5.50
C GLU A 88 -2.61 -13.64 4.78
N GLU A 89 -3.60 -13.15 4.06
CA GLU A 89 -3.49 -11.85 3.37
C GLU A 89 -3.52 -10.69 4.36
N ILE A 90 -4.36 -10.77 5.40
CA ILE A 90 -4.43 -9.76 6.46
C ILE A 90 -3.09 -9.65 7.18
N GLU A 91 -2.47 -10.78 7.54
CA GLU A 91 -1.16 -10.79 8.19
C GLU A 91 -0.07 -10.19 7.30
N ALA A 92 -0.05 -10.57 6.03
CA ALA A 92 0.89 -10.01 5.05
C ALA A 92 0.71 -8.49 4.85
N LEU A 93 -0.54 -8.02 4.79
CA LEU A 93 -0.84 -6.59 4.71
C LEU A 93 -0.42 -5.84 5.97
N ILE A 94 -0.66 -6.39 7.15
CA ILE A 94 -0.23 -5.81 8.42
C ILE A 94 1.30 -5.69 8.44
N GLU A 95 2.02 -6.74 8.09
CA GLU A 95 3.48 -6.73 8.02
C GLU A 95 3.98 -5.68 7.03
N LEU A 96 3.39 -5.59 5.84
CA LEU A 96 3.73 -4.58 4.84
C LEU A 96 3.52 -3.17 5.41
N PHE A 97 2.37 -2.89 6.02
CA PHE A 97 2.04 -1.55 6.52
C PHE A 97 2.94 -1.13 7.67
N GLN A 98 3.25 -2.04 8.60
CA GLN A 98 4.14 -1.80 9.73
C GLN A 98 5.58 -1.57 9.29
N SER A 99 6.04 -2.33 8.31
CA SER A 99 7.43 -2.24 7.84
C SER A 99 7.67 -1.06 6.90
N THR A 100 6.63 -0.51 6.27
CA THR A 100 6.78 0.55 5.26
C THR A 100 6.19 1.89 5.67
N GLY A 101 5.34 1.95 6.71
CA GLY A 101 4.73 3.19 7.17
C GLY A 101 3.73 3.78 6.17
N ILE A 102 2.98 2.95 5.44
CA ILE A 102 1.87 3.40 4.58
C ILE A 102 0.84 4.15 5.41
N SER A 103 0.36 5.28 4.92
CA SER A 103 -0.52 6.20 5.65
C SER A 103 -2.00 5.99 5.35
N LEU A 104 -2.32 5.59 4.11
CA LEU A 104 -3.70 5.51 3.63
C LEU A 104 -3.93 4.27 2.78
N VAL A 105 -5.06 3.61 3.02
CA VAL A 105 -5.55 2.50 2.19
C VAL A 105 -6.84 2.91 1.51
N GLN A 106 -6.83 2.88 0.19
CA GLN A 106 -8.02 2.99 -0.63
C GLN A 106 -8.43 1.60 -1.10
N LEU A 107 -9.56 1.10 -0.62
CA LEU A 107 -10.11 -0.15 -1.09
C LEU A 107 -10.80 0.07 -2.44
N ARG A 108 -10.41 -0.74 -3.42
CA ARG A 108 -11.01 -0.80 -4.75
C ARG A 108 -11.65 -2.16 -4.91
N ASN A 109 -12.96 -2.20 -5.08
CA ASN A 109 -13.68 -3.39 -5.48
C ASN A 109 -14.03 -3.31 -6.96
N LEU A 110 -13.95 -4.43 -7.64
CA LEU A 110 -14.50 -4.71 -8.96
C LEU A 110 -14.28 -3.63 -10.06
N ASN A 111 -13.04 -3.42 -10.42
CA ASN A 111 -12.69 -3.02 -11.79
C ASN A 111 -12.11 -4.22 -12.57
N ILE A 112 -12.45 -5.44 -12.15
CA ILE A 112 -11.96 -6.67 -12.77
C ILE A 112 -13.11 -7.68 -12.85
N ASP A 113 -13.08 -8.50 -13.88
CA ASP A 113 -13.99 -9.61 -14.04
C ASP A 113 -13.89 -10.58 -12.84
N PRO A 114 -15.01 -10.88 -12.15
CA PRO A 114 -15.01 -11.69 -10.94
C PRO A 114 -14.65 -13.16 -11.19
N GLU A 115 -14.74 -13.66 -12.40
CA GLU A 115 -14.32 -15.02 -12.77
C GLU A 115 -12.85 -15.04 -13.19
N PHE A 116 -12.41 -13.99 -13.88
CA PHE A 116 -11.04 -13.89 -14.39
C PHE A 116 -10.00 -13.75 -13.26
N TYR A 117 -10.26 -12.94 -12.25
CA TYR A 117 -9.27 -12.72 -11.18
C TYR A 117 -8.96 -14.00 -10.39
N PRO A 118 -9.93 -14.78 -9.90
CA PRO A 118 -9.65 -16.08 -9.27
C PRO A 118 -8.96 -17.08 -10.20
N SER A 119 -9.27 -17.08 -11.50
CA SER A 119 -8.65 -18.00 -12.46
C SER A 119 -7.12 -17.76 -12.61
N LEU A 120 -6.68 -16.52 -12.46
CA LEU A 120 -5.25 -16.21 -12.44
C LEU A 120 -4.53 -16.80 -11.24
N LEU A 121 -5.25 -17.06 -10.15
CA LEU A 121 -4.74 -17.49 -8.85
C LEU A 121 -4.91 -19.00 -8.63
N GLU A 122 -5.26 -19.76 -9.67
CA GLU A 122 -5.36 -21.21 -9.58
C GLU A 122 -4.08 -21.84 -9.01
N GLY A 123 -4.27 -22.76 -8.06
CA GLY A 123 -3.16 -23.43 -7.36
C GLY A 123 -2.64 -22.67 -6.13
N ILE A 124 -3.12 -21.45 -5.85
CA ILE A 124 -2.87 -20.74 -4.59
C ILE A 124 -4.01 -21.06 -3.64
N SER A 125 -3.66 -21.52 -2.44
CA SER A 125 -4.65 -21.77 -1.38
C SER A 125 -4.99 -20.48 -0.64
N PHE A 126 -6.28 -20.30 -0.40
CA PHE A 126 -6.82 -19.22 0.41
C PHE A 126 -7.63 -19.80 1.56
N GLY A 127 -7.43 -19.27 2.76
CA GLY A 127 -8.24 -19.61 3.92
C GLY A 127 -9.67 -19.03 3.83
N PRO A 128 -10.48 -19.21 4.86
CA PRO A 128 -11.84 -18.67 4.89
C PRO A 128 -11.83 -17.13 4.91
N SER A 129 -12.79 -16.54 4.19
CA SER A 129 -13.06 -15.10 4.25
C SER A 129 -13.55 -14.70 5.65
N VAL A 130 -12.96 -13.67 6.23
CA VAL A 130 -13.44 -13.10 7.50
C VAL A 130 -14.41 -11.94 7.29
N GLY A 131 -14.57 -11.49 6.06
CA GLY A 131 -15.44 -10.39 5.63
C GLY A 131 -14.85 -8.99 5.87
N LEU A 132 -15.33 -8.03 5.09
CA LEU A 132 -14.82 -6.65 5.03
C LEU A 132 -14.74 -5.96 6.41
N ASN A 133 -15.76 -6.15 7.25
CA ASN A 133 -15.81 -5.48 8.55
C ASN A 133 -14.71 -6.00 9.49
N ASN A 134 -14.48 -7.31 9.53
CA ASN A 134 -13.41 -7.89 10.33
C ASN A 134 -12.03 -7.57 9.75
N PHE A 135 -11.87 -7.63 8.43
CA PHE A 135 -10.68 -7.16 7.73
C PHE A 135 -10.29 -5.74 8.19
N ARG A 136 -11.21 -4.77 8.09
CA ARG A 136 -10.95 -3.38 8.49
C ARG A 136 -10.64 -3.23 9.99
N LYS A 137 -11.35 -3.96 10.86
CA LYS A 137 -11.10 -3.94 12.31
C LYS A 137 -9.69 -4.43 12.64
N ARG A 138 -9.25 -5.51 12.00
CA ARG A 138 -7.92 -6.10 12.25
C ARG A 138 -6.81 -5.19 11.78
N ILE A 139 -6.90 -4.64 10.55
CA ILE A 139 -5.94 -3.67 10.04
C ILE A 139 -5.87 -2.45 10.99
N ARG A 140 -7.00 -1.86 11.39
CA ARG A 140 -7.00 -0.70 12.31
C ARG A 140 -6.42 -1.01 13.69
N ARG A 141 -6.65 -2.22 14.21
CA ARG A 141 -6.07 -2.64 15.48
C ARG A 141 -4.56 -2.77 15.40
N ALA A 142 -4.06 -3.35 14.34
CA ALA A 142 -2.63 -3.59 14.13
C ALA A 142 -1.87 -2.35 13.64
N CYS A 143 -2.55 -1.46 12.91
CA CYS A 143 -1.99 -0.27 12.28
C CYS A 143 -2.92 0.93 12.52
N PRO A 144 -2.98 1.48 13.77
CA PRO A 144 -3.96 2.50 14.16
C PRO A 144 -3.82 3.82 13.40
N TRP A 145 -2.65 4.14 12.85
CA TRP A 145 -2.39 5.33 12.03
C TRP A 145 -3.00 5.25 10.62
N ILE A 146 -3.37 4.05 10.14
CA ILE A 146 -3.90 3.89 8.79
C ILE A 146 -5.29 4.52 8.70
N THR A 147 -5.43 5.40 7.71
CA THR A 147 -6.73 5.96 7.31
C THR A 147 -7.28 5.21 6.10
N TYR A 148 -8.60 5.08 6.04
CA TYR A 148 -9.29 4.61 4.83
C TYR A 148 -9.88 5.82 4.11
N GLY A 149 -9.54 6.00 2.85
CA GLY A 149 -9.98 7.15 2.08
C GLY A 149 -10.15 6.87 0.60
N TYR A 150 -10.78 7.81 -0.09
CA TYR A 150 -11.05 7.72 -1.52
C TYR A 150 -10.27 8.77 -2.33
N PHE A 151 -10.00 9.93 -1.75
CA PHE A 151 -9.35 11.04 -2.42
C PHE A 151 -7.93 11.26 -1.92
N ASN A 152 -7.09 11.84 -2.78
CA ASN A 152 -5.80 12.35 -2.34
C ASN A 152 -6.06 13.55 -1.41
N PRO A 153 -5.51 13.55 -0.20
CA PRO A 153 -5.55 14.74 0.63
C PRO A 153 -4.73 15.86 -0.05
N TYR A 154 -5.14 17.10 0.17
CA TYR A 154 -4.28 18.23 -0.15
C TYR A 154 -3.16 18.30 0.88
N LEU A 155 -1.93 18.18 0.44
CA LEU A 155 -0.75 18.11 1.30
C LEU A 155 0.12 19.39 1.21
N GLY A 156 -0.32 20.40 0.45
CA GLY A 156 0.48 21.60 0.22
C GLY A 156 1.80 21.29 -0.50
N ASP A 157 2.85 21.98 -0.09
CA ASP A 157 4.21 21.83 -0.63
C ASP A 157 5.00 20.72 0.05
N LYS A 158 4.51 20.25 1.20
CA LYS A 158 5.06 19.14 1.97
C LYS A 158 3.96 18.16 2.32
N ALA A 159 4.31 16.89 2.40
CA ALA A 159 3.39 15.89 2.91
C ALA A 159 3.12 16.14 4.40
N ASP A 160 1.85 16.13 4.77
CA ASP A 160 1.44 15.99 6.17
C ASP A 160 1.34 14.49 6.46
N LEU A 161 2.29 13.97 7.19
CA LEU A 161 2.36 12.56 7.55
C LEU A 161 1.56 12.26 8.82
N GLY A 162 1.14 13.30 9.56
CA GLY A 162 0.45 13.14 10.85
C GLY A 162 1.21 12.19 11.78
N ASP A 163 0.47 11.34 12.47
CA ASP A 163 1.03 10.33 13.39
C ASP A 163 1.50 9.03 12.66
N THR A 164 1.64 9.06 11.34
CA THR A 164 2.09 7.89 10.59
C THR A 164 3.56 7.61 10.87
N PRO A 165 3.92 6.43 11.40
CA PRO A 165 5.30 6.11 11.74
C PRO A 165 6.19 6.04 10.50
N MET A 166 7.47 6.28 10.68
CA MET A 166 8.47 6.00 9.66
C MET A 166 8.63 4.48 9.48
N PRO A 167 9.15 4.03 8.33
CA PRO A 167 9.38 2.61 8.09
C PRO A 167 10.15 1.95 9.23
N GLY A 168 9.59 0.88 9.79
CA GLY A 168 10.21 0.11 10.86
C GLY A 168 10.14 0.70 12.28
N GLU A 169 9.61 1.91 12.48
CA GLU A 169 9.52 2.53 13.83
C GLU A 169 8.36 1.98 14.65
N TRP A 170 7.26 1.59 14.00
CA TRP A 170 6.10 1.14 14.73
C TRP A 170 6.29 -0.28 15.30
N LYS A 171 6.04 -0.39 16.61
CA LYS A 171 6.03 -1.68 17.32
C LYS A 171 4.62 -1.91 17.86
N PRO A 172 4.04 -3.10 17.69
CA PRO A 172 2.76 -3.41 18.29
C PRO A 172 2.83 -3.26 19.81
N ALA A 173 1.77 -2.73 20.41
CA ALA A 173 1.63 -2.77 21.85
C ALA A 173 1.66 -4.23 22.35
N PRO A 174 2.30 -4.52 23.50
CA PRO A 174 2.24 -5.84 24.08
C PRO A 174 0.76 -6.29 24.22
N LEU A 175 0.48 -7.51 23.82
CA LEU A 175 -0.84 -8.09 24.10
C LEU A 175 -0.98 -8.15 25.63
N GLU A 176 -1.89 -7.36 26.19
CA GLU A 176 -2.32 -7.58 27.57
C GLU A 176 -2.99 -8.96 27.59
N VAL A 177 -2.36 -9.89 28.33
CA VAL A 177 -2.80 -11.28 28.54
C VAL A 177 -3.96 -11.29 29.52
#